data_4579fb6ed53c235b026eeff9619d353e
#
_entry.id   4579fb6ed53c235b026eeff9619d353e
#
_cell.length_a   1.000
_cell.length_b   1.000
_cell.length_c   1.000
_cell.angle_alpha   90.00
_cell.angle_beta   90.00
_cell.angle_gamma   90.00
#
_symmetry.space_group_name_H-M   'P 1'
#
loop_
_entity.id
_entity.type
_entity.pdbx_description
1 polymer ?
#
loop_
_entity_poly.entity_id
_entity_poly.type
_entity_poly.pdbx_seq_one_letter_code
_entity_poly.pdbx_strand_id
1 'polypeptide(L)'
;MNKQIIHTDKAPDPVGPYSQAVSCHSSKMVFLSGQIGLNPITGKLEDKSFDIQVKQAFKNMMSVIEAAGASVENVIKTTLYLTDLSKFEIVNNIMADLFPKPFPARTTIEVSGLPKGAQFEIEVVLSL
;
A
#
# COMPACT_ATOMS: atom_id res chain seq x y z
N MET A 1 -5.41 16.83 8.21
CA MET A 1 -4.06 16.32 7.99
C MET A 1 -3.25 17.24 7.09
N ASN A 2 -2.00 17.53 7.44
CA ASN A 2 -1.14 18.48 6.73
C ASN A 2 -0.34 17.85 5.58
N LYS A 3 -1.00 17.04 4.78
CA LYS A 3 -0.39 16.39 3.63
C LYS A 3 -0.43 17.32 2.43
N GLN A 4 0.72 17.57 1.83
CA GLN A 4 0.84 18.39 0.61
C GLN A 4 1.41 17.54 -0.52
N ILE A 5 0.79 17.63 -1.68
CA ILE A 5 1.25 16.93 -2.87
C ILE A 5 2.25 17.83 -3.60
N ILE A 6 3.38 17.24 -3.95
CA ILE A 6 4.42 17.89 -4.75
C ILE A 6 4.32 17.34 -6.16
N HIS A 7 4.23 18.25 -7.13
CA HIS A 7 4.13 17.90 -8.54
C HIS A 7 5.09 18.74 -9.37
N THR A 8 5.69 18.14 -10.38
CA THR A 8 6.51 18.86 -11.37
C THR A 8 6.29 18.29 -12.76
N ASP A 9 6.27 19.18 -13.75
CA ASP A 9 6.21 18.79 -15.17
C ASP A 9 7.55 18.27 -15.69
N LYS A 10 8.62 18.41 -14.91
CA LYS A 10 9.97 17.94 -15.28
C LYS A 10 10.21 16.47 -14.92
N ALA A 11 9.20 15.79 -14.38
CA ALA A 11 9.19 14.37 -14.16
C ALA A 11 7.87 13.80 -14.71
N PRO A 12 7.80 12.50 -15.02
CA PRO A 12 6.56 11.90 -15.54
C PRO A 12 5.37 12.08 -14.59
N ASP A 13 4.21 12.32 -15.18
CA ASP A 13 2.96 12.30 -14.41
C ASP A 13 2.72 10.90 -13.82
N PRO A 14 2.04 10.81 -12.67
CA PRO A 14 1.68 9.50 -12.12
C PRO A 14 0.79 8.72 -13.10
N VAL A 15 1.16 7.47 -13.33
CA VAL A 15 0.41 6.54 -14.20
C VAL A 15 -0.47 5.58 -13.42
N GLY A 16 -0.83 5.93 -12.19
CA GLY A 16 -1.65 5.11 -11.31
C GLY A 16 -2.04 5.88 -10.05
N PRO A 17 -2.62 5.18 -9.06
CA PRO A 17 -3.10 5.81 -7.82
C PRO A 17 -1.93 6.15 -6.87
N TYR A 18 -1.08 7.09 -7.28
CA TYR A 18 0.01 7.62 -6.45
C TYR A 18 0.32 9.06 -6.83
N SER A 19 1.03 9.76 -5.95
CA SER A 19 1.57 11.10 -6.18
C SER A 19 3.06 11.03 -6.46
N GLN A 20 3.61 12.00 -7.19
CA GLN A 20 5.06 12.08 -7.42
C GLN A 20 5.82 12.18 -6.10
N ALA A 21 5.34 13.03 -5.21
CA ALA A 21 5.89 13.17 -3.88
C ALA A 21 4.84 13.73 -2.92
N VAL A 22 5.04 13.49 -1.64
CA VAL A 22 4.17 13.98 -0.57
C VAL A 22 5.04 14.56 0.53
N SER A 23 4.72 15.76 0.96
CA SER A 23 5.28 16.34 2.18
C SER A 23 4.20 16.43 3.26
N CYS A 24 4.60 16.41 4.52
CA CYS A 24 3.68 16.56 5.62
C CYS A 24 4.39 17.14 6.84
N HIS A 25 3.62 17.84 7.66
CA HIS A 25 4.02 18.10 9.04
C HIS A 25 3.49 16.97 9.90
N SER A 26 4.33 16.34 10.67
CA SER A 26 3.95 15.18 11.46
C SER A 26 4.42 15.36 12.91
N SER A 27 3.50 15.18 13.85
CA SER A 27 3.85 15.07 15.27
C SER A 27 4.20 13.63 15.62
N LYS A 28 3.77 12.67 14.80
CA LYS A 28 3.99 11.26 15.03
C LYS A 28 4.01 10.52 13.69
N MET A 29 5.02 9.70 13.49
CA MET A 29 5.10 8.80 12.33
C MET A 29 4.94 7.36 12.79
N VAL A 30 4.25 6.57 11.99
CA VAL A 30 4.05 5.13 12.24
C VAL A 30 4.52 4.35 11.02
N PHE A 31 5.37 3.38 11.25
CA PHE A 31 5.92 2.51 10.22
C PHE A 31 5.26 1.14 10.36
N LEU A 32 4.48 0.75 9.36
CA LEU A 32 3.87 -0.57 9.35
C LEU A 32 4.82 -1.57 8.70
N SER A 33 4.95 -2.73 9.33
CA SER A 33 5.59 -3.87 8.69
C SER A 33 4.78 -4.33 7.48
N GLY A 34 5.44 -4.99 6.56
CA GLY A 34 4.78 -5.53 5.37
C GLY A 34 3.66 -6.49 5.72
N GLN A 35 2.57 -6.39 4.98
CA GLN A 35 1.41 -7.25 5.10
C GLN A 35 1.23 -8.05 3.83
N ILE A 36 1.13 -9.37 3.97
CA ILE A 36 0.72 -10.30 2.93
C ILE A 36 -0.71 -10.76 3.20
N GLY A 37 -1.30 -11.48 2.29
CA GLY A 37 -2.70 -11.88 2.37
C GLY A 37 -2.99 -13.04 3.33
N LEU A 38 -2.40 -13.03 4.53
CA LEU A 38 -2.68 -14.05 5.54
C LEU A 38 -4.04 -13.80 6.18
N ASN A 39 -4.77 -14.89 6.40
CA ASN A 39 -5.95 -14.85 7.25
C ASN A 39 -5.51 -14.61 8.70
N PRO A 40 -5.98 -13.54 9.37
CA PRO A 40 -5.50 -13.22 10.73
C PRO A 40 -5.91 -14.23 11.79
N ILE A 41 -6.93 -15.07 11.53
CA ILE A 41 -7.39 -16.09 12.47
C ILE A 41 -6.53 -17.34 12.35
N THR A 42 -6.29 -17.82 11.12
CA THR A 42 -5.57 -19.07 10.88
C THR A 42 -4.06 -18.86 10.71
N GLY A 43 -3.63 -17.64 10.40
CA GLY A 43 -2.24 -17.33 10.08
C GLY A 43 -1.76 -17.94 8.77
N LYS A 44 -2.68 -18.32 7.89
CA LYS A 44 -2.38 -18.99 6.63
C LYS A 44 -2.77 -18.18 5.42
N LEU A 45 -2.04 -18.40 4.34
CA LEU A 45 -2.38 -17.91 3.02
C LEU A 45 -3.37 -18.90 2.40
N GLU A 46 -4.66 -18.68 2.62
CA GLU A 46 -5.69 -19.67 2.31
C GLU A 46 -6.12 -19.67 0.86
N ASP A 47 -5.99 -18.54 0.16
CA ASP A 47 -6.35 -18.44 -1.25
C ASP A 47 -5.12 -18.18 -2.09
N LYS A 48 -5.04 -18.84 -3.24
CA LYS A 48 -3.93 -18.68 -4.18
C LYS A 48 -4.24 -17.70 -5.30
N SER A 49 -5.46 -17.17 -5.35
CA SER A 49 -5.84 -16.15 -6.32
C SER A 49 -5.15 -14.82 -5.98
N PHE A 50 -4.54 -14.21 -6.97
CA PHE A 50 -3.79 -12.97 -6.75
C PHE A 50 -4.65 -11.85 -6.20
N ASP A 51 -5.81 -11.61 -6.80
CA ASP A 51 -6.72 -10.54 -6.38
C ASP A 51 -7.22 -10.73 -4.94
N ILE A 52 -7.51 -11.97 -4.54
CA ILE A 52 -7.93 -12.29 -3.17
C ILE A 52 -6.79 -12.02 -2.20
N GLN A 53 -5.55 -12.42 -2.54
CA GLN A 53 -4.39 -12.13 -1.71
C GLN A 53 -4.16 -10.63 -1.55
N VAL A 54 -4.30 -9.86 -2.61
CA VAL A 54 -4.16 -8.40 -2.57
C VAL A 54 -5.20 -7.78 -1.65
N LYS A 55 -6.47 -8.17 -1.81
CA LYS A 55 -7.57 -7.65 -0.98
C LYS A 55 -7.36 -7.97 0.50
N GLN A 56 -6.93 -9.20 0.81
CA GLN A 56 -6.66 -9.59 2.19
C GLN A 56 -5.47 -8.82 2.78
N ALA A 57 -4.41 -8.61 1.99
CA ALA A 57 -3.26 -7.84 2.43
C ALA A 57 -3.65 -6.39 2.75
N PHE A 58 -4.45 -5.76 1.91
CA PHE A 58 -4.97 -4.42 2.18
C PHE A 58 -5.86 -4.39 3.42
N LYS A 59 -6.70 -5.40 3.61
CA LYS A 59 -7.55 -5.51 4.79
C LYS A 59 -6.71 -5.62 6.06
N ASN A 60 -5.64 -6.42 6.03
CA ASN A 60 -4.71 -6.54 7.14
C ASN A 60 -4.02 -5.21 7.43
N MET A 61 -3.54 -4.54 6.39
CA MET A 61 -2.95 -3.20 6.51
C MET A 61 -3.93 -2.22 7.16
N MET A 62 -5.18 -2.19 6.72
CA MET A 62 -6.21 -1.29 7.27
C MET A 62 -6.43 -1.54 8.75
N SER A 63 -6.45 -2.81 9.17
CA SER A 63 -6.61 -3.16 10.59
C SER A 63 -5.45 -2.65 11.44
N VAL A 64 -4.22 -2.72 10.94
CA VAL A 64 -3.06 -2.17 11.64
C VAL A 64 -3.11 -0.64 11.69
N ILE A 65 -3.53 0.01 10.61
CA ILE A 65 -3.73 1.46 10.57
C ILE A 65 -4.73 1.90 11.64
N GLU A 66 -5.86 1.20 11.74
CA GLU A 66 -6.89 1.50 12.73
C GLU A 66 -6.37 1.30 14.16
N ALA A 67 -5.59 0.24 14.40
CA ALA A 67 -4.96 0.00 15.70
C ALA A 67 -3.97 1.10 16.09
N ALA A 68 -3.38 1.78 15.11
CA ALA A 68 -2.52 2.93 15.33
C ALA A 68 -3.30 4.24 15.63
N GLY A 69 -4.63 4.18 15.62
CA GLY A 69 -5.48 5.36 15.80
C GLY A 69 -5.56 6.24 14.57
N ALA A 70 -5.33 5.69 13.40
CA ALA A 70 -5.26 6.42 12.14
C ALA A 70 -6.28 5.90 11.12
N SER A 71 -6.29 6.51 9.95
CA SER A 71 -7.09 6.07 8.80
C SER A 71 -6.21 6.02 7.56
N VAL A 72 -6.76 5.51 6.46
CA VAL A 72 -6.02 5.41 5.19
C VAL A 72 -5.56 6.78 4.68
N GLU A 73 -6.24 7.85 5.05
CA GLU A 73 -5.85 9.22 4.71
C GLU A 73 -4.49 9.62 5.29
N ASN A 74 -4.08 8.97 6.37
CA ASN A 74 -2.79 9.24 7.02
C ASN A 74 -1.62 8.59 6.30
N VAL A 75 -1.85 7.72 5.32
CA VAL A 75 -0.80 7.06 4.56
C VAL A 75 -0.09 8.08 3.66
N ILE A 76 1.22 8.21 3.84
CA ILE A 76 2.04 9.14 3.04
C ILE A 76 2.96 8.41 2.05
N LYS A 77 3.29 7.16 2.33
CA LYS A 77 4.15 6.35 1.46
C LYS A 77 3.66 4.90 1.48
N THR A 78 3.57 4.33 0.28
CA THR A 78 3.33 2.90 0.09
C THR A 78 4.47 2.28 -0.70
N THR A 79 4.83 1.05 -0.36
CA THR A 79 5.72 0.21 -1.16
C THR A 79 5.03 -1.11 -1.42
N LEU A 80 4.89 -1.45 -2.69
CA LEU A 80 4.21 -2.66 -3.14
C LEU A 80 5.23 -3.63 -3.73
N TYR A 81 5.15 -4.87 -3.30
CA TYR A 81 6.03 -5.96 -3.76
C TYR A 81 5.17 -7.03 -4.43
N LEU A 82 5.47 -7.34 -5.68
CA LEU A 82 4.77 -8.35 -6.46
C LEU A 82 5.76 -9.42 -6.93
N THR A 83 5.34 -10.66 -6.96
CA THR A 83 6.15 -11.71 -7.59
C THR A 83 5.96 -11.76 -9.11
N ASP A 84 4.91 -11.12 -9.62
CA ASP A 84 4.62 -11.02 -11.04
C ASP A 84 4.09 -9.62 -11.37
N LEU A 85 4.96 -8.78 -11.92
CA LEU A 85 4.64 -7.39 -12.20
C LEU A 85 3.60 -7.22 -13.32
N SER A 86 3.36 -8.25 -14.13
CA SER A 86 2.30 -8.21 -15.15
C SER A 86 0.90 -8.07 -14.54
N LYS A 87 0.75 -8.34 -13.24
CA LYS A 87 -0.51 -8.20 -12.49
C LYS A 87 -0.69 -6.84 -11.82
N PHE A 88 0.15 -5.89 -12.16
CA PHE A 88 0.19 -4.55 -11.60
C PHE A 88 -1.15 -3.81 -11.71
N GLU A 89 -1.88 -3.95 -12.83
CA GLU A 89 -3.16 -3.26 -13.02
C GLU A 89 -4.24 -3.73 -12.05
N ILE A 90 -4.22 -5.00 -11.66
CA ILE A 90 -5.17 -5.52 -10.66
C ILE A 90 -4.97 -4.77 -9.35
N VAL A 91 -3.72 -4.59 -8.94
CA VAL A 91 -3.38 -3.84 -7.72
C VAL A 91 -3.80 -2.37 -7.84
N ASN A 92 -3.53 -1.74 -8.98
CA ASN A 92 -3.92 -0.36 -9.24
C ASN A 92 -5.43 -0.15 -9.07
N ASN A 93 -6.24 -1.04 -9.63
CA ASN A 93 -7.69 -0.93 -9.55
C ASN A 93 -8.18 -1.07 -8.11
N ILE A 94 -7.65 -2.03 -7.37
CA ILE A 94 -8.02 -2.25 -5.97
C ILE A 94 -7.58 -1.05 -5.11
N MET A 95 -6.37 -0.56 -5.32
CA MET A 95 -5.82 0.56 -4.57
C MET A 95 -6.58 1.86 -4.86
N ALA A 96 -6.95 2.11 -6.12
CA ALA A 96 -7.72 3.29 -6.50
C ALA A 96 -9.09 3.34 -5.82
N ASP A 97 -9.72 2.18 -5.60
CA ASP A 97 -10.99 2.09 -4.89
C ASP A 97 -10.84 2.30 -3.38
N LEU A 98 -9.70 1.90 -2.82
CA LEU A 98 -9.46 1.92 -1.38
C LEU A 98 -8.91 3.24 -0.86
N PHE A 99 -8.05 3.88 -1.63
CA PHE A 99 -7.35 5.09 -1.19
C PHE A 99 -8.08 6.33 -1.71
N PRO A 100 -8.42 7.26 -0.81
CA PRO A 100 -8.95 8.56 -1.26
C PRO A 100 -7.83 9.44 -1.82
N LYS A 101 -8.20 10.37 -2.69
CA LYS A 101 -7.27 11.43 -3.11
C LYS A 101 -7.11 12.46 -1.98
N PRO A 102 -5.96 13.07 -1.85
CA PRO A 102 -4.75 12.91 -2.64
C PRO A 102 -4.03 11.59 -2.31
N PHE A 103 -3.51 10.93 -3.33
CA PHE A 103 -2.84 9.64 -3.17
C PHE A 103 -1.47 9.78 -2.50
N PRO A 104 -1.00 8.76 -1.77
CA PRO A 104 0.35 8.75 -1.21
C PRO A 104 1.41 8.61 -2.31
N ALA A 105 2.66 8.86 -1.95
CA ALA A 105 3.78 8.44 -2.77
C ALA A 105 3.83 6.91 -2.81
N ARG A 106 4.35 6.33 -3.91
CA ARG A 106 4.35 4.87 -4.10
C ARG A 106 5.57 4.40 -4.88
N THR A 107 6.09 3.25 -4.49
CA THR A 107 7.03 2.47 -5.28
C THR A 107 6.44 1.07 -5.45
N THR A 108 6.53 0.53 -6.66
CA THR A 108 6.07 -0.83 -6.97
C THR A 108 7.20 -1.59 -7.63
N ILE A 109 7.57 -2.74 -7.08
CA ILE A 109 8.69 -3.54 -7.57
C ILE A 109 8.34 -5.02 -7.65
N GLU A 110 8.95 -5.71 -8.60
CA GLU A 110 8.90 -7.17 -8.67
C GLU A 110 10.02 -7.75 -7.83
N VAL A 111 9.70 -8.81 -7.09
CA VAL A 111 10.64 -9.54 -6.24
C VAL A 111 10.63 -11.02 -6.60
N SER A 112 11.71 -11.72 -6.30
CA SER A 112 11.85 -13.14 -6.61
C SER A 112 11.00 -14.05 -5.72
N GLY A 113 10.58 -13.58 -4.56
CA GLY A 113 9.73 -14.33 -3.64
C GLY A 113 9.33 -13.50 -2.45
N LEU A 114 8.26 -13.92 -1.79
CA LEU A 114 7.72 -13.29 -0.59
C LEU A 114 7.48 -14.35 0.49
N PRO A 115 7.36 -13.96 1.76
CA PRO A 115 7.12 -14.93 2.83
C PRO A 115 5.88 -15.80 2.54
N LYS A 116 5.98 -17.06 2.91
CA LYS A 116 4.90 -18.07 2.79
C LYS A 116 4.38 -18.27 1.37
N GLY A 117 5.19 -17.94 0.36
CA GLY A 117 4.78 -18.06 -1.03
C GLY A 117 3.72 -17.05 -1.45
N ALA A 118 3.57 -15.94 -0.74
CA ALA A 118 2.65 -14.88 -1.11
C ALA A 118 3.05 -14.28 -2.46
N GLN A 119 2.06 -13.76 -3.19
CA GLN A 119 2.26 -13.12 -4.48
C GLN A 119 2.28 -11.59 -4.37
N PHE A 120 1.89 -11.05 -3.22
CA PHE A 120 1.77 -9.61 -3.00
C PHE A 120 2.09 -9.27 -1.55
N GLU A 121 2.79 -8.17 -1.35
CA GLU A 121 3.04 -7.58 -0.04
C GLU A 121 2.96 -6.05 -0.13
N ILE A 122 2.44 -5.42 0.92
CA ILE A 122 2.40 -3.96 1.05
C ILE A 122 2.96 -3.52 2.38
N GLU A 123 3.78 -2.47 2.36
CA GLU A 123 4.17 -1.74 3.56
C GLU A 123 3.84 -0.26 3.40
N VAL A 124 3.54 0.41 4.50
CA VAL A 124 3.16 1.82 4.48
C VAL A 124 3.79 2.60 5.61
N VAL A 125 3.89 3.90 5.41
CA VAL A 125 4.28 4.88 6.44
C VAL A 125 3.12 5.83 6.63
N LEU A 126 2.76 6.06 7.89
CA LEU A 126 1.69 6.98 8.29
C LEU A 126 2.26 8.24 8.90
N SER A 127 1.55 9.34 8.71
CA SER A 127 1.80 10.61 9.40
C SER A 127 0.53 11.02 10.15
N LEU A 128 0.67 11.21 11.46
CA LEU A 128 -0.42 11.65 12.33
C LEU A 128 -0.15 13.04 12.87
#